data_fadc5b17ef6ba5fa63c1a3a3a693c1b0
#
_entry.id   fadc5b17ef6ba5fa63c1a3a3a693c1b0
#
_cell.length_a   1.000
_cell.length_b   1.000
_cell.length_c   1.000
_cell.angle_alpha   90.00
_cell.angle_beta   90.00
_cell.angle_gamma   90.00
#
_symmetry.space_group_name_H-M   'P 1'
#
loop_
_entity.id
_entity.type
_entity.pdbx_description
1 polymer ?
#
loop_
_entity_poly.entity_id
_entity_poly.type
_entity_poly.pdbx_seq_one_letter_code
_entity_poly.pdbx_strand_id
1 'polypeptide(L)'
;MLGMLQGAIAGGRVKGKSDRVLDRAGPVWVVGAMSGTSMDGVDLALIQTDGVSIAGFGETRYRAYCDAERAVIRAALGHWPEGAGVAEAARVVEDAHIDAFAGLQGARAFGFHGQTLAHDPEGGRTHQAGDGARIAAETGLTTVWDFRSNDMALGGQGAPLAPFYHWALARHIGAKGPVAFLNLGGVGNITLVDPRLDRPELPGACLAFDTGPANAPIDDLLRARRGERFDRDGALTTAGQVAAEVVAEFLRDAYFAKMPPKSLDRDAFAALAAQVAGLSDADAAATLAACAVAAVAQGLSHLPHPP
;
A
#
# COMPACT_ATOMS: atom_id res chain seq x y z
N MET A 1 1.35 21.42 17.57
CA MET A 1 0.82 20.31 16.75
C MET A 1 0.31 19.11 17.58
N LEU A 2 0.29 19.19 18.89
CA LEU A 2 -0.12 18.09 19.79
C LEU A 2 -1.62 18.05 20.15
N GLY A 3 -2.42 19.01 19.69
CA GLY A 3 -3.84 19.14 20.06
C GLY A 3 -4.85 18.65 19.02
N MET A 4 -4.40 18.17 17.85
CA MET A 4 -5.29 17.92 16.70
C MET A 4 -5.75 16.48 16.53
N LEU A 5 -5.18 15.51 17.24
CA LEU A 5 -5.57 14.10 17.11
C LEU A 5 -6.79 13.67 17.94
N GLN A 6 -7.28 14.53 18.84
CA GLN A 6 -8.46 14.22 19.68
C GLN A 6 -9.82 14.62 19.07
N GLY A 7 -9.85 15.29 17.91
CA GLY A 7 -11.07 15.86 17.33
C GLY A 7 -11.63 15.24 16.07
N ALA A 8 -10.98 14.22 15.50
CA ALA A 8 -11.19 13.88 14.11
C ALA A 8 -11.68 12.43 13.86
N ILE A 9 -12.78 12.04 14.45
CA ILE A 9 -13.60 10.90 13.99
C ILE A 9 -14.99 11.45 13.65
N ALA A 10 -15.10 12.14 12.53
CA ALA A 10 -16.36 12.68 12.01
C ALA A 10 -16.50 12.43 10.50
N GLY A 11 -16.08 11.26 10.01
CA GLY A 11 -16.46 10.75 8.72
C GLY A 11 -17.29 9.49 8.94
N GLY A 12 -18.57 9.47 8.53
CA GLY A 12 -19.38 8.28 8.36
C GLY A 12 -19.69 7.44 9.62
N ARG A 13 -20.03 8.05 10.74
CA ARG A 13 -20.47 7.29 11.93
C ARG A 13 -21.93 6.85 11.77
N VAL A 14 -22.16 5.61 11.35
CA VAL A 14 -23.48 4.98 11.55
C VAL A 14 -23.62 4.70 13.05
N LYS A 15 -24.49 5.46 13.72
CA LYS A 15 -24.82 5.23 15.15
C LYS A 15 -25.56 3.90 15.31
N GLY A 16 -24.83 2.84 15.59
CA GLY A 16 -25.34 1.57 16.05
C GLY A 16 -24.81 1.29 17.47
N LYS A 17 -25.37 0.34 18.20
CA LYS A 17 -25.03 -0.05 19.59
C LYS A 17 -23.53 -0.36 19.88
N SER A 18 -22.61 0.14 19.09
CA SER A 18 -21.20 -0.28 18.97
C SER A 18 -20.20 0.59 19.73
N ASP A 19 -20.62 1.67 20.43
CA ASP A 19 -19.70 2.52 21.17
C ASP A 19 -18.90 1.79 22.27
N ARG A 20 -19.21 0.52 22.51
CA ARG A 20 -18.57 -0.32 23.54
C ARG A 20 -17.59 -1.36 23.01
N VAL A 21 -17.40 -1.47 21.70
CA VAL A 21 -16.56 -2.55 21.13
C VAL A 21 -15.08 -2.28 21.33
N LEU A 22 -14.68 -1.00 21.31
CA LEU A 22 -13.29 -0.56 21.48
C LEU A 22 -12.97 -0.11 22.92
N ASP A 23 -13.98 0.07 23.77
CA ASP A 23 -13.79 0.51 25.17
C ASP A 23 -13.42 -0.64 26.14
N ARG A 24 -13.14 -1.84 25.65
CA ARG A 24 -12.68 -2.94 26.49
C ARG A 24 -11.19 -2.82 26.76
N ALA A 25 -10.83 -2.93 28.02
CA ALA A 25 -9.44 -3.08 28.43
C ALA A 25 -8.84 -4.37 27.84
N GLY A 26 -7.93 -4.24 26.87
CA GLY A 26 -7.17 -5.35 26.32
C GLY A 26 -7.35 -5.55 24.80
N PRO A 27 -6.41 -6.31 24.19
CA PRO A 27 -6.40 -6.56 22.75
C PRO A 27 -7.64 -7.32 22.27
N VAL A 28 -8.17 -6.93 21.12
CA VAL A 28 -9.27 -7.57 20.41
C VAL A 28 -8.83 -8.00 19.02
N TRP A 29 -9.49 -9.02 18.46
CA TRP A 29 -9.29 -9.41 17.08
C TRP A 29 -9.99 -8.43 16.14
N VAL A 30 -9.26 -7.91 15.18
CA VAL A 30 -9.77 -7.06 14.10
C VAL A 30 -9.34 -7.65 12.77
N VAL A 31 -10.15 -7.45 11.73
CA VAL A 31 -9.75 -7.80 10.37
C VAL A 31 -9.40 -6.54 9.61
N GLY A 32 -8.25 -6.53 8.98
CA GLY A 32 -7.84 -5.53 8.00
C GLY A 32 -8.00 -6.07 6.59
N ALA A 33 -8.46 -5.22 5.68
CA ALA A 33 -8.65 -5.56 4.28
C ALA A 33 -7.89 -4.58 3.38
N MET A 34 -7.26 -5.11 2.33
CA MET A 34 -6.53 -4.34 1.33
C MET A 34 -6.89 -4.79 -0.08
N SER A 35 -7.23 -3.83 -0.93
CA SER A 35 -7.27 -3.97 -2.37
C SER A 35 -6.27 -2.98 -2.97
N GLY A 36 -5.17 -3.51 -3.50
CA GLY A 36 -4.06 -2.71 -4.00
C GLY A 36 -4.26 -2.18 -5.42
N THR A 37 -3.42 -1.24 -5.83
CA THR A 37 -3.45 -0.66 -7.19
C THR A 37 -3.06 -1.65 -8.29
N SER A 38 -2.48 -2.80 -7.95
CA SER A 38 -2.25 -3.93 -8.85
C SER A 38 -3.55 -4.58 -9.35
N MET A 39 -4.66 -4.40 -8.59
CA MET A 39 -5.99 -4.95 -8.90
C MET A 39 -5.96 -6.48 -9.09
N ASP A 40 -5.13 -7.18 -8.36
CA ASP A 40 -5.01 -8.65 -8.40
C ASP A 40 -6.03 -9.32 -7.50
N GLY A 41 -6.38 -8.72 -6.37
CA GLY A 41 -7.35 -9.27 -5.44
C GLY A 41 -7.52 -8.45 -4.17
N VAL A 42 -8.22 -9.06 -3.23
CA VAL A 42 -8.44 -8.56 -1.87
C VAL A 42 -7.70 -9.46 -0.90
N ASP A 43 -6.82 -8.87 -0.11
CA ASP A 43 -6.17 -9.50 1.03
C ASP A 43 -6.92 -9.17 2.31
N LEU A 44 -7.15 -10.20 3.15
CA LEU A 44 -7.64 -10.05 4.52
C LEU A 44 -6.62 -10.62 5.50
N ALA A 45 -6.46 -9.95 6.63
CA ALA A 45 -5.67 -10.46 7.74
C ALA A 45 -6.33 -10.16 9.08
N LEU A 46 -6.38 -11.16 9.96
CA LEU A 46 -6.74 -10.97 11.36
C LEU A 46 -5.52 -10.56 12.16
N ILE A 47 -5.68 -9.51 12.95
CA ILE A 47 -4.67 -9.06 13.91
C ILE A 47 -5.33 -8.88 15.27
N GLN A 48 -4.64 -9.30 16.34
CA GLN A 48 -5.05 -9.02 17.71
C GLN A 48 -4.33 -7.76 18.19
N THR A 49 -5.08 -6.73 18.53
CA THR A 49 -4.51 -5.41 18.88
C THR A 49 -5.39 -4.66 19.88
N ASP A 50 -4.76 -3.78 20.64
CA ASP A 50 -5.39 -2.74 21.46
C ASP A 50 -5.44 -1.37 20.75
N GLY A 51 -5.07 -1.31 19.46
CA GLY A 51 -4.99 -0.10 18.66
C GLY A 51 -3.60 0.55 18.68
N VAL A 52 -2.68 0.06 19.49
CA VAL A 52 -1.29 0.54 19.59
C VAL A 52 -0.30 -0.62 19.42
N SER A 53 -0.57 -1.73 20.11
CA SER A 53 0.30 -2.90 20.15
C SER A 53 -0.30 -4.06 19.37
N ILE A 54 0.55 -4.91 18.82
CA ILE A 54 0.16 -6.18 18.20
C ILE A 54 0.35 -7.28 19.24
N ALA A 55 -0.75 -7.95 19.61
CA ALA A 55 -0.72 -9.10 20.53
C ALA A 55 -0.62 -10.44 19.78
N GLY A 56 -1.08 -10.49 18.50
CA GLY A 56 -0.99 -11.71 17.71
C GLY A 56 -1.48 -11.53 16.27
N PHE A 57 -1.17 -12.53 15.45
CA PHE A 57 -1.64 -12.65 14.09
C PHE A 57 -2.56 -13.87 13.98
N GLY A 58 -3.60 -13.75 13.18
CA GLY A 58 -4.58 -14.78 12.95
C GLY A 58 -4.65 -15.22 11.49
N GLU A 59 -5.82 -15.68 11.08
CA GLU A 59 -6.09 -16.16 9.74
C GLU A 59 -5.86 -15.06 8.69
N THR A 60 -5.28 -15.44 7.55
CA THR A 60 -5.18 -14.60 6.36
C THR A 60 -5.96 -15.23 5.23
N ARG A 61 -6.52 -14.39 4.36
CA ARG A 61 -7.24 -14.84 3.16
C ARG A 61 -6.87 -13.99 1.97
N TYR A 62 -6.99 -14.57 0.80
CA TYR A 62 -6.84 -13.89 -0.47
C TYR A 62 -7.99 -14.27 -1.40
N ARG A 63 -8.65 -13.27 -1.99
CA ARG A 63 -9.69 -13.42 -3.00
C ARG A 63 -9.25 -12.70 -4.26
N ALA A 64 -8.85 -13.46 -5.29
CA ALA A 64 -8.43 -12.90 -6.57
C ALA A 64 -9.60 -12.23 -7.30
N TYR A 65 -9.36 -11.06 -7.92
CA TYR A 65 -10.28 -10.51 -8.90
C TYR A 65 -10.24 -11.32 -10.20
N CYS A 66 -11.40 -11.62 -10.78
CA CYS A 66 -11.47 -12.15 -12.13
C CYS A 66 -11.21 -11.05 -13.18
N ASP A 67 -11.03 -11.45 -14.46
CA ASP A 67 -10.70 -10.49 -15.52
C ASP A 67 -11.81 -9.44 -15.75
N ALA A 68 -13.08 -9.83 -15.60
CA ALA A 68 -14.20 -8.92 -15.71
C ALA A 68 -14.20 -7.87 -14.59
N GLU A 69 -13.97 -8.29 -13.34
CA GLU A 69 -13.88 -7.39 -12.19
C GLU A 69 -12.73 -6.41 -12.35
N ARG A 70 -11.55 -6.90 -12.77
CA ARG A 70 -10.40 -6.04 -13.06
C ARG A 70 -10.68 -5.02 -14.15
N ALA A 71 -11.41 -5.42 -15.20
CA ALA A 71 -11.78 -4.50 -16.27
C ALA A 71 -12.68 -3.36 -15.77
N VAL A 72 -13.67 -3.68 -14.93
CA VAL A 72 -14.57 -2.69 -14.30
C VAL A 72 -13.76 -1.71 -13.42
N ILE A 73 -12.92 -2.23 -12.52
CA ILE A 73 -12.10 -1.38 -11.63
C ILE A 73 -11.15 -0.50 -12.46
N ARG A 74 -10.50 -1.08 -13.47
CA ARG A 74 -9.55 -0.35 -14.34
C ARG A 74 -10.22 0.77 -15.11
N ALA A 75 -11.45 0.58 -15.59
CA ALA A 75 -12.20 1.61 -16.30
C ALA A 75 -12.55 2.83 -15.42
N ALA A 76 -12.57 2.65 -14.10
CA ALA A 76 -12.86 3.71 -13.14
C ALA A 76 -11.61 4.41 -12.58
N LEU A 77 -10.39 3.94 -12.92
CA LEU A 77 -9.15 4.59 -12.46
C LEU A 77 -9.07 6.04 -12.92
N GLY A 78 -8.58 6.91 -12.05
CA GLY A 78 -8.50 8.35 -12.28
C GLY A 78 -9.83 9.09 -12.07
N HIS A 79 -10.93 8.39 -11.85
CA HIS A 79 -12.23 9.02 -11.67
C HIS A 79 -12.53 9.34 -10.19
N TRP A 80 -13.21 10.48 -10.02
CA TRP A 80 -13.74 10.94 -8.73
C TRP A 80 -15.15 10.34 -8.50
N PRO A 81 -15.75 10.47 -7.30
CA PRO A 81 -16.99 9.76 -6.92
C PRO A 81 -18.13 9.77 -7.93
N GLU A 82 -18.33 10.90 -8.62
CA GLU A 82 -19.40 11.05 -9.63
C GLU A 82 -18.97 10.62 -11.05
N GLY A 83 -17.76 10.07 -11.19
CA GLY A 83 -17.20 9.67 -12.48
C GLY A 83 -17.88 8.44 -13.06
N ALA A 84 -17.74 8.28 -14.38
CA ALA A 84 -18.28 7.13 -15.09
C ALA A 84 -17.69 5.82 -14.58
N GLY A 85 -18.53 4.80 -14.35
CA GLY A 85 -18.11 3.47 -13.88
C GLY A 85 -17.73 3.38 -12.40
N VAL A 86 -17.64 4.49 -11.67
CA VAL A 86 -17.21 4.49 -10.25
C VAL A 86 -18.17 3.71 -9.37
N ALA A 87 -19.49 3.88 -9.54
CA ALA A 87 -20.47 3.16 -8.76
C ALA A 87 -20.44 1.64 -9.01
N GLU A 88 -20.17 1.22 -10.24
CA GLU A 88 -20.00 -0.19 -10.59
C GLU A 88 -18.71 -0.76 -10.00
N ALA A 89 -17.59 -0.03 -10.11
CA ALA A 89 -16.32 -0.41 -9.49
C ALA A 89 -16.43 -0.53 -7.97
N ALA A 90 -17.13 0.40 -7.31
CA ALA A 90 -17.38 0.34 -5.89
C ALA A 90 -18.13 -0.94 -5.48
N ARG A 91 -19.17 -1.33 -6.25
CA ARG A 91 -19.90 -2.58 -6.02
C ARG A 91 -19.01 -3.81 -6.15
N VAL A 92 -18.20 -3.88 -7.21
CA VAL A 92 -17.25 -4.99 -7.43
C VAL A 92 -16.28 -5.10 -6.25
N VAL A 93 -15.73 -3.98 -5.80
CA VAL A 93 -14.81 -3.94 -4.65
C VAL A 93 -15.49 -4.41 -3.37
N GLU A 94 -16.69 -3.90 -3.08
CA GLU A 94 -17.47 -4.29 -1.90
C GLU A 94 -17.79 -5.80 -1.90
N ASP A 95 -18.32 -6.32 -3.02
CA ASP A 95 -18.66 -7.74 -3.16
C ASP A 95 -17.43 -8.63 -2.95
N ALA A 96 -16.29 -8.26 -3.50
CA ALA A 96 -15.05 -9.00 -3.32
C ALA A 96 -14.57 -9.02 -1.86
N HIS A 97 -14.75 -7.92 -1.12
CA HIS A 97 -14.41 -7.87 0.31
C HIS A 97 -15.37 -8.71 1.15
N ILE A 98 -16.66 -8.67 0.84
CA ILE A 98 -17.69 -9.48 1.52
C ILE A 98 -17.42 -10.97 1.27
N ASP A 99 -17.15 -11.36 0.02
CA ASP A 99 -16.78 -12.73 -0.35
C ASP A 99 -15.53 -13.21 0.39
N ALA A 100 -14.48 -12.40 0.43
CA ALA A 100 -13.24 -12.74 1.14
C ALA A 100 -13.48 -12.92 2.64
N PHE A 101 -14.39 -12.16 3.24
CA PHE A 101 -14.74 -12.23 4.65
C PHE A 101 -15.64 -13.43 4.98
N ALA A 102 -16.36 -13.99 4.02
CA ALA A 102 -17.37 -15.01 4.26
C ALA A 102 -16.84 -16.17 5.12
N GLY A 103 -17.52 -16.45 6.26
CA GLY A 103 -17.14 -17.52 7.19
C GLY A 103 -15.93 -17.19 8.09
N LEU A 104 -15.33 -15.99 8.03
CA LEU A 104 -14.29 -15.58 8.98
C LEU A 104 -14.93 -15.28 10.35
N GLN A 105 -14.35 -15.83 11.41
CA GLN A 105 -14.91 -15.75 12.76
C GLN A 105 -13.97 -14.98 13.70
N GLY A 106 -14.57 -14.46 14.79
CA GLY A 106 -13.82 -13.90 15.92
C GLY A 106 -13.46 -12.43 15.82
N ALA A 107 -13.56 -11.81 14.64
CA ALA A 107 -13.31 -10.39 14.48
C ALA A 107 -14.37 -9.53 15.19
N ARG A 108 -13.93 -8.42 15.80
CA ARG A 108 -14.78 -7.43 16.48
C ARG A 108 -14.99 -6.17 15.65
N ALA A 109 -14.05 -5.89 14.74
CA ALA A 109 -14.13 -4.76 13.84
C ALA A 109 -13.50 -5.10 12.49
N PHE A 110 -13.87 -4.35 11.46
CA PHE A 110 -13.38 -4.46 10.10
C PHE A 110 -12.74 -3.13 9.69
N GLY A 111 -11.47 -3.17 9.29
CA GLY A 111 -10.78 -2.05 8.65
C GLY A 111 -10.89 -2.19 7.14
N PHE A 112 -11.68 -1.33 6.51
CA PHE A 112 -11.95 -1.35 5.08
C PHE A 112 -11.28 -0.18 4.38
N HIS A 113 -10.21 -0.46 3.64
CA HIS A 113 -9.50 0.57 2.88
C HIS A 113 -10.25 0.97 1.60
N GLY A 114 -11.00 0.05 0.99
CA GLY A 114 -11.52 0.21 -0.36
C GLY A 114 -10.42 0.12 -1.42
N GLN A 115 -10.76 0.48 -2.67
CA GLN A 115 -9.85 0.51 -3.81
C GLN A 115 -9.55 1.95 -4.19
N THR A 116 -8.28 2.35 -4.15
CA THR A 116 -7.89 3.68 -4.61
C THR A 116 -8.11 3.80 -6.12
N LEU A 117 -8.98 4.72 -6.52
CA LEU A 117 -9.24 5.08 -7.90
C LEU A 117 -8.50 6.36 -8.30
N ALA A 118 -8.46 7.36 -7.41
CA ALA A 118 -7.77 8.63 -7.66
C ALA A 118 -7.12 9.15 -6.38
N HIS A 119 -5.97 9.81 -6.51
CA HIS A 119 -5.25 10.40 -5.40
C HIS A 119 -4.48 11.62 -5.89
N ASP A 120 -4.81 12.78 -5.34
CA ASP A 120 -4.27 14.09 -5.73
C ASP A 120 -3.92 14.87 -4.46
N PRO A 121 -2.74 14.61 -3.86
CA PRO A 121 -2.33 15.27 -2.62
C PRO A 121 -2.18 16.80 -2.78
N GLU A 122 -1.72 17.26 -3.94
CA GLU A 122 -1.55 18.69 -4.21
C GLU A 122 -2.91 19.40 -4.31
N GLY A 123 -3.90 18.74 -4.91
CA GLY A 123 -5.30 19.19 -4.94
C GLY A 123 -6.09 18.91 -3.66
N GLY A 124 -5.49 18.30 -2.63
CA GLY A 124 -6.14 17.99 -1.36
C GLY A 124 -7.24 16.95 -1.46
N ARG A 125 -7.17 16.02 -2.43
CA ARG A 125 -8.24 15.06 -2.73
C ARG A 125 -7.75 13.62 -2.81
N THR A 126 -8.58 12.71 -2.35
CA THR A 126 -8.37 11.26 -2.48
C THR A 126 -9.69 10.55 -2.70
N HIS A 127 -9.68 9.44 -3.41
CA HIS A 127 -10.88 8.64 -3.65
C HIS A 127 -10.56 7.16 -3.58
N GLN A 128 -11.13 6.49 -2.59
CA GLN A 128 -11.13 5.05 -2.42
C GLN A 128 -12.56 4.54 -2.63
N ALA A 129 -12.77 3.73 -3.67
CA ALA A 129 -14.08 3.18 -3.99
C ALA A 129 -14.51 2.13 -2.97
N GLY A 130 -15.79 2.13 -2.66
CA GLY A 130 -16.48 1.23 -1.76
C GLY A 130 -17.08 1.95 -0.55
N ASP A 131 -18.22 1.41 -0.07
CA ASP A 131 -18.99 1.94 1.06
C ASP A 131 -18.82 1.04 2.28
N GLY A 132 -18.13 1.55 3.30
CA GLY A 132 -17.97 0.84 4.57
C GLY A 132 -19.28 0.59 5.32
N ALA A 133 -20.33 1.37 5.05
CA ALA A 133 -21.64 1.11 5.65
C ALA A 133 -22.26 -0.18 5.10
N ARG A 134 -22.07 -0.46 3.80
CA ARG A 134 -22.47 -1.74 3.19
C ARG A 134 -21.66 -2.90 3.77
N ILE A 135 -20.34 -2.75 3.90
CA ILE A 135 -19.49 -3.77 4.54
C ILE A 135 -19.98 -4.06 5.96
N ALA A 136 -20.30 -3.02 6.75
CA ALA A 136 -20.82 -3.18 8.09
C ALA A 136 -22.16 -3.94 8.14
N ALA A 137 -23.05 -3.64 7.19
CA ALA A 137 -24.37 -4.29 7.10
C ALA A 137 -24.25 -5.78 6.77
N GLU A 138 -23.39 -6.12 5.80
CA GLU A 138 -23.22 -7.49 5.32
C GLU A 138 -22.38 -8.38 6.26
N THR A 139 -21.38 -7.79 6.92
CA THR A 139 -20.51 -8.54 7.85
C THR A 139 -21.02 -8.57 9.28
N GLY A 140 -21.90 -7.65 9.66
CA GLY A 140 -22.36 -7.45 11.04
C GLY A 140 -21.29 -6.85 11.97
N LEU A 141 -20.14 -6.39 11.42
CA LEU A 141 -19.04 -5.83 12.19
C LEU A 141 -19.06 -4.30 12.17
N THR A 142 -18.57 -3.71 13.27
CA THR A 142 -18.18 -2.30 13.25
C THR A 142 -17.10 -2.11 12.18
N THR A 143 -17.39 -1.29 11.16
CA THR A 143 -16.45 -1.04 10.06
C THR A 143 -15.87 0.35 10.17
N VAL A 144 -14.56 0.45 10.04
CA VAL A 144 -13.81 1.70 9.93
C VAL A 144 -13.29 1.80 8.49
N TRP A 145 -13.57 2.92 7.84
CA TRP A 145 -13.16 3.17 6.46
C TRP A 145 -12.86 4.65 6.23
N ASP A 146 -12.50 5.00 5.01
CA ASP A 146 -12.09 6.37 4.63
C ASP A 146 -10.92 6.87 5.48
N PHE A 147 -9.85 6.11 5.50
CA PHE A 147 -8.67 6.38 6.32
C PHE A 147 -7.89 7.64 5.89
N ARG A 148 -8.11 8.13 4.65
CA ARG A 148 -7.25 9.13 4.01
C ARG A 148 -7.85 10.53 3.99
N SER A 149 -9.17 10.66 3.85
CA SER A 149 -9.84 11.95 3.63
C SER A 149 -9.62 12.93 4.76
N ASN A 150 -9.61 12.46 6.01
CA ASN A 150 -9.39 13.34 7.14
C ASN A 150 -7.96 13.87 7.23
N ASP A 151 -6.95 13.04 6.93
CA ASP A 151 -5.55 13.48 6.87
C ASP A 151 -5.36 14.54 5.78
N MET A 152 -5.96 14.31 4.60
CA MET A 152 -5.96 15.27 3.50
C MET A 152 -6.61 16.60 3.91
N ALA A 153 -7.76 16.55 4.58
CA ALA A 153 -8.47 17.75 5.06
C ALA A 153 -7.67 18.56 6.08
N LEU A 154 -6.77 17.91 6.81
CA LEU A 154 -5.86 18.53 7.77
C LEU A 154 -4.53 18.98 7.14
N GLY A 155 -4.38 18.87 5.81
CA GLY A 155 -3.18 19.27 5.08
C GLY A 155 -2.10 18.20 5.00
N GLY A 156 -2.42 16.96 5.35
CA GLY A 156 -1.58 15.79 5.10
C GLY A 156 -1.69 15.30 3.65
N GLN A 157 -0.92 14.27 3.32
CA GLN A 157 -0.90 13.66 2.00
C GLN A 157 -1.81 12.42 1.88
N GLY A 158 -2.46 11.98 2.97
CA GLY A 158 -3.30 10.79 3.01
C GLY A 158 -2.53 9.47 2.83
N ALA A 159 -1.23 9.53 2.61
CA ALA A 159 -0.33 8.39 2.41
C ALA A 159 1.11 8.77 2.84
N PRO A 160 1.95 7.79 3.24
CA PRO A 160 1.61 6.38 3.50
C PRO A 160 0.94 6.19 4.88
N LEU A 161 0.13 5.12 5.03
CA LEU A 161 -0.48 4.73 6.32
C LEU A 161 0.27 3.59 7.02
N ALA A 162 0.99 2.77 6.26
CA ALA A 162 1.72 1.61 6.76
C ALA A 162 2.78 1.89 7.85
N PRO A 163 3.43 3.08 7.92
CA PRO A 163 4.48 3.32 8.91
C PRO A 163 4.07 3.09 10.36
N PHE A 164 2.84 3.41 10.73
CA PHE A 164 2.34 3.18 12.10
C PHE A 164 2.21 1.69 12.42
N TYR A 165 1.76 0.90 11.45
CA TYR A 165 1.76 -0.55 11.57
C TYR A 165 3.17 -1.12 11.63
N HIS A 166 4.10 -0.63 10.80
CA HIS A 166 5.50 -1.05 10.84
C HIS A 166 6.17 -0.74 12.18
N TRP A 167 5.84 0.40 12.80
CA TRP A 167 6.33 0.73 14.14
C TRP A 167 5.80 -0.28 15.18
N ALA A 168 4.51 -0.60 15.16
CA ALA A 168 3.93 -1.59 16.05
C ALA A 168 4.53 -2.98 15.81
N LEU A 169 4.78 -3.34 14.55
CA LEU A 169 5.42 -4.61 14.16
C LEU A 169 6.87 -4.69 14.67
N ALA A 170 7.66 -3.62 14.55
CA ALA A 170 9.02 -3.56 15.09
C ALA A 170 9.04 -3.78 16.61
N ARG A 171 8.06 -3.22 17.34
CA ARG A 171 7.90 -3.48 18.79
C ARG A 171 7.49 -4.92 19.07
N HIS A 172 6.57 -5.47 18.28
CA HIS A 172 6.09 -6.85 18.43
C HIS A 172 7.23 -7.87 18.27
N ILE A 173 8.11 -7.67 17.29
CA ILE A 173 9.29 -8.54 17.10
C ILE A 173 10.42 -8.27 18.09
N GLY A 174 10.24 -7.33 19.01
CA GLY A 174 11.19 -7.00 20.06
C GLY A 174 12.47 -6.30 19.58
N ALA A 175 12.39 -5.56 18.46
CA ALA A 175 13.52 -4.82 17.92
C ALA A 175 14.06 -3.81 18.94
N LYS A 176 15.41 -3.73 19.06
CA LYS A 176 16.11 -2.89 20.04
C LYS A 176 16.67 -1.59 19.46
N GLY A 177 16.51 -1.39 18.16
CA GLY A 177 16.95 -0.21 17.40
C GLY A 177 16.07 0.04 16.21
N PRO A 178 16.40 1.04 15.38
CA PRO A 178 15.65 1.32 14.16
C PRO A 178 15.58 0.09 13.23
N VAL A 179 14.43 -0.08 12.57
CA VAL A 179 14.16 -1.15 11.61
C VAL A 179 13.67 -0.54 10.31
N ALA A 180 14.23 -0.99 9.20
CA ALA A 180 13.77 -0.64 7.88
C ALA A 180 12.87 -1.75 7.32
N PHE A 181 11.66 -1.39 6.90
CA PHE A 181 10.74 -2.25 6.16
C PHE A 181 10.78 -1.85 4.70
N LEU A 182 11.19 -2.77 3.84
CA LEU A 182 11.22 -2.59 2.39
C LEU A 182 10.04 -3.32 1.76
N ASN A 183 9.27 -2.61 0.95
CA ASN A 183 8.23 -3.17 0.11
C ASN A 183 8.59 -2.97 -1.37
N LEU A 184 8.56 -4.05 -2.15
CA LEU A 184 8.80 -4.06 -3.59
C LEU A 184 7.51 -4.47 -4.31
N GLY A 185 6.60 -3.51 -4.44
CA GLY A 185 5.39 -3.61 -5.26
C GLY A 185 5.68 -3.17 -6.70
N GLY A 186 4.75 -2.51 -7.36
CA GLY A 186 5.01 -1.85 -8.65
C GLY A 186 6.05 -0.75 -8.51
N VAL A 187 5.93 0.04 -7.46
CA VAL A 187 6.90 1.00 -6.93
C VAL A 187 7.50 0.43 -5.65
N GLY A 188 8.80 0.64 -5.46
CA GLY A 188 9.50 0.28 -4.23
C GLY A 188 9.34 1.39 -3.19
N ASN A 189 9.09 1.03 -1.94
CA ASN A 189 9.06 1.98 -0.84
C ASN A 189 9.76 1.43 0.40
N ILE A 190 10.29 2.33 1.21
CA ILE A 190 10.94 2.00 2.46
C ILE A 190 10.31 2.76 3.61
N THR A 191 10.14 2.08 4.74
CA THR A 191 9.75 2.68 6.00
C THR A 191 10.83 2.40 7.04
N LEU A 192 11.48 3.44 7.56
CA LEU A 192 12.31 3.34 8.75
C LEU A 192 11.47 3.67 9.98
N VAL A 193 11.50 2.82 10.99
CA VAL A 193 10.82 3.07 12.27
C VAL A 193 11.80 2.91 13.44
N ASP A 194 11.64 3.73 14.46
CA ASP A 194 12.35 3.58 15.73
C ASP A 194 11.38 3.12 16.84
N PRO A 195 11.37 1.82 17.17
CA PRO A 195 10.46 1.26 18.17
C PRO A 195 10.78 1.68 19.61
N ARG A 196 11.90 2.35 19.86
CA ARG A 196 12.29 2.86 21.18
C ARG A 196 11.51 4.12 21.57
N LEU A 197 10.99 4.84 20.58
CA LEU A 197 10.09 5.97 20.82
C LEU A 197 8.70 5.46 21.21
N ASP A 198 8.07 6.11 22.17
CA ASP A 198 6.85 5.61 22.81
C ASP A 198 5.62 5.61 21.88
N ARG A 199 5.62 6.46 20.85
CA ARG A 199 4.50 6.63 19.93
C ARG A 199 4.97 6.89 18.50
N PRO A 200 4.28 6.36 17.48
CA PRO A 200 4.72 6.43 16.09
C PRO A 200 4.62 7.85 15.47
N GLU A 201 3.80 8.74 16.06
CA GLU A 201 3.68 10.13 15.60
C GLU A 201 4.75 11.07 16.14
N LEU A 202 5.64 10.60 17.01
CA LEU A 202 6.74 11.42 17.50
C LEU A 202 7.77 11.70 16.39
N PRO A 203 8.37 12.89 16.36
CA PRO A 203 9.42 13.19 15.41
C PRO A 203 10.55 12.14 15.48
N GLY A 204 10.91 11.58 14.34
CA GLY A 204 11.93 10.53 14.23
C GLY A 204 11.44 9.11 14.48
N ALA A 205 10.19 8.90 14.90
CA ALA A 205 9.64 7.56 15.09
C ALA A 205 9.39 6.81 13.77
N CYS A 206 8.97 7.55 12.74
CA CYS A 206 8.68 6.98 11.41
C CYS A 206 9.20 7.91 10.32
N LEU A 207 9.83 7.32 9.30
CA LEU A 207 10.17 7.96 8.03
C LEU A 207 9.81 7.00 6.91
N ALA A 208 9.03 7.43 5.94
CA ALA A 208 8.67 6.60 4.79
C ALA A 208 8.73 7.40 3.49
N PHE A 209 9.16 6.74 2.42
CA PHE A 209 9.24 7.33 1.08
C PHE A 209 9.39 6.25 0.02
N ASP A 210 9.06 6.60 -1.23
CA ASP A 210 9.27 5.72 -2.37
C ASP A 210 10.75 5.75 -2.80
N THR A 211 11.31 4.56 -3.06
CA THR A 211 12.71 4.42 -3.45
C THR A 211 12.91 4.58 -4.95
N GLY A 212 11.97 4.06 -5.76
CA GLY A 212 12.04 4.05 -7.21
C GLY A 212 11.08 3.03 -7.80
N PRO A 213 11.13 2.78 -9.12
CA PRO A 213 10.39 1.69 -9.73
C PRO A 213 10.86 0.35 -9.17
N ALA A 214 9.95 -0.62 -9.05
CA ALA A 214 10.27 -1.97 -8.61
C ALA A 214 9.78 -3.01 -9.65
N ASN A 215 8.69 -3.75 -9.38
CA ASN A 215 8.25 -4.80 -10.29
C ASN A 215 7.48 -4.29 -11.51
N ALA A 216 6.88 -3.08 -11.46
CA ALA A 216 6.03 -2.60 -12.54
C ALA A 216 6.71 -2.59 -13.92
N PRO A 217 7.95 -2.09 -14.10
CA PRO A 217 8.61 -2.12 -15.39
C PRO A 217 8.89 -3.54 -15.90
N ILE A 218 9.16 -4.49 -15.01
CA ILE A 218 9.39 -5.91 -15.38
C ILE A 218 8.07 -6.54 -15.84
N ASP A 219 6.99 -6.35 -15.07
CA ASP A 219 5.67 -6.87 -15.42
C ASP A 219 5.16 -6.30 -16.74
N ASP A 220 5.37 -5.00 -16.98
CA ASP A 220 4.97 -4.34 -18.22
C ASP A 220 5.79 -4.84 -19.42
N LEU A 221 7.11 -5.07 -19.24
CA LEU A 221 7.97 -5.71 -20.24
C LEU A 221 7.44 -7.08 -20.63
N LEU A 222 7.16 -7.95 -19.64
CA LEU A 222 6.70 -9.32 -19.89
C LEU A 222 5.32 -9.31 -20.55
N ARG A 223 4.44 -8.46 -20.09
CA ARG A 223 3.10 -8.30 -20.68
C ARG A 223 3.18 -7.88 -22.16
N ALA A 224 4.04 -6.91 -22.47
CA ALA A 224 4.19 -6.38 -23.82
C ALA A 224 4.88 -7.35 -24.78
N ARG A 225 5.93 -8.06 -24.32
CA ARG A 225 6.76 -8.90 -25.21
C ARG A 225 6.36 -10.35 -25.25
N ARG A 226 5.75 -10.88 -24.15
CA ARG A 226 5.49 -12.31 -23.95
C ARG A 226 4.04 -12.63 -23.66
N GLY A 227 3.19 -11.62 -23.35
CA GLY A 227 1.82 -11.84 -22.88
C GLY A 227 1.76 -12.42 -21.45
N GLU A 228 2.88 -12.45 -20.75
CA GLU A 228 2.99 -12.95 -19.37
C GLU A 228 2.71 -11.82 -18.37
N ARG A 229 2.18 -12.17 -17.19
CA ARG A 229 1.78 -11.16 -16.19
C ARG A 229 2.93 -10.68 -15.31
N PHE A 230 3.87 -11.55 -15.01
CA PHE A 230 5.04 -11.32 -14.14
C PHE A 230 6.11 -12.38 -14.39
N ASP A 231 7.35 -12.12 -13.97
CA ASP A 231 8.45 -13.07 -14.00
C ASP A 231 8.34 -14.08 -12.86
N ARG A 232 7.82 -15.27 -13.17
CA ARG A 232 7.63 -16.31 -12.16
C ARG A 232 8.96 -16.77 -11.58
N ASP A 233 9.09 -16.65 -10.27
CA ASP A 233 10.29 -17.04 -9.49
C ASP A 233 11.58 -16.35 -9.97
N GLY A 234 11.46 -15.21 -10.70
CA GLY A 234 12.59 -14.48 -11.24
C GLY A 234 13.38 -15.28 -12.30
N ALA A 235 12.73 -16.24 -12.96
CA ALA A 235 13.40 -17.18 -13.86
C ALA A 235 14.02 -16.48 -15.07
N LEU A 236 13.31 -15.51 -15.65
CA LEU A 236 13.80 -14.73 -16.77
C LEU A 236 14.91 -13.76 -16.32
N THR A 237 14.68 -13.05 -15.25
CA THR A 237 15.65 -12.11 -14.63
C THR A 237 16.97 -12.82 -14.29
N THR A 238 16.91 -14.02 -13.72
CA THR A 238 18.11 -14.80 -13.33
C THR A 238 18.92 -15.29 -14.54
N ALA A 239 18.27 -15.47 -15.69
CA ALA A 239 18.92 -15.94 -16.92
C ALA A 239 19.60 -14.80 -17.70
N GLY A 240 19.32 -13.54 -17.38
CA GLY A 240 19.81 -12.38 -18.12
C GLY A 240 21.10 -11.79 -17.59
N GLN A 241 21.68 -10.90 -18.39
CA GLN A 241 22.83 -10.09 -18.03
C GLN A 241 22.43 -8.62 -17.89
N VAL A 242 22.95 -7.96 -16.86
CA VAL A 242 22.65 -6.56 -16.59
C VAL A 242 23.42 -5.64 -17.54
N ALA A 243 22.72 -4.74 -18.23
CA ALA A 243 23.31 -3.64 -18.97
C ALA A 243 23.65 -2.50 -18.00
N ALA A 244 24.89 -2.47 -17.54
CA ALA A 244 25.35 -1.57 -16.48
C ALA A 244 25.21 -0.08 -16.85
N GLU A 245 25.34 0.26 -18.14
CA GLU A 245 25.16 1.60 -18.67
C GLU A 245 23.73 2.12 -18.51
N VAL A 246 22.73 1.25 -18.66
CA VAL A 246 21.30 1.59 -18.42
C VAL A 246 21.07 1.91 -16.95
N VAL A 247 21.62 1.09 -16.04
CA VAL A 247 21.51 1.32 -14.60
C VAL A 247 22.21 2.64 -14.20
N ALA A 248 23.38 2.92 -14.76
CA ALA A 248 24.10 4.15 -14.50
C ALA A 248 23.35 5.39 -15.00
N GLU A 249 22.72 5.32 -16.17
CA GLU A 249 21.90 6.41 -16.71
C GLU A 249 20.62 6.60 -15.87
N PHE A 250 19.95 5.52 -15.51
CA PHE A 250 18.78 5.53 -14.63
C PHE A 250 19.04 6.28 -13.31
N LEU A 251 20.18 6.04 -12.66
CA LEU A 251 20.53 6.69 -11.39
C LEU A 251 20.86 8.19 -11.52
N ARG A 252 20.97 8.73 -12.73
CA ARG A 252 21.13 10.17 -12.95
C ARG A 252 19.83 10.95 -12.84
N ASP A 253 18.69 10.26 -12.78
CA ASP A 253 17.41 10.94 -12.63
C ASP A 253 17.39 11.80 -11.35
N ALA A 254 16.88 13.02 -11.50
CA ALA A 254 16.80 14.00 -10.41
C ALA A 254 15.98 13.51 -9.21
N TYR A 255 15.09 12.53 -9.41
CA TYR A 255 14.33 11.91 -8.34
C TYR A 255 15.22 11.36 -7.21
N PHE A 256 16.33 10.73 -7.57
CA PHE A 256 17.22 10.11 -6.59
C PHE A 256 17.94 11.12 -5.68
N ALA A 257 18.10 12.35 -6.14
CA ALA A 257 18.67 13.44 -5.33
C ALA A 257 17.66 14.13 -4.41
N LYS A 258 16.35 13.88 -4.59
CA LYS A 258 15.31 14.48 -3.75
C LYS A 258 15.39 13.90 -2.34
N MET A 259 15.37 14.77 -1.34
CA MET A 259 15.27 14.37 0.08
C MET A 259 13.84 13.91 0.42
N PRO A 260 13.68 12.89 1.29
CA PRO A 260 12.37 12.54 1.84
C PRO A 260 11.73 13.71 2.63
N PRO A 261 10.37 13.82 2.63
CA PRO A 261 9.42 12.88 2.04
C PRO A 261 9.33 13.01 0.52
N LYS A 262 9.27 11.90 -0.18
CA LYS A 262 9.11 11.84 -1.64
C LYS A 262 8.27 10.63 -2.04
N SER A 263 7.46 10.79 -3.07
CA SER A 263 6.61 9.76 -3.64
C SER A 263 6.75 9.67 -5.15
N LEU A 264 6.30 8.57 -5.72
CA LEU A 264 6.33 8.28 -7.15
C LEU A 264 4.96 7.84 -7.65
N ASP A 265 4.59 8.34 -8.82
CA ASP A 265 3.60 7.68 -9.65
C ASP A 265 4.18 6.39 -10.25
N ARG A 266 3.32 5.39 -10.48
CA ARG A 266 3.72 4.09 -11.05
C ARG A 266 4.47 4.24 -12.38
N ASP A 267 4.07 5.23 -13.19
CA ASP A 267 4.57 5.42 -14.54
C ASP A 267 5.68 6.48 -14.64
N ALA A 268 6.15 6.99 -13.49
CA ALA A 268 7.19 8.02 -13.43
C ALA A 268 8.49 7.64 -14.19
N PHE A 269 8.78 6.33 -14.28
CA PHE A 269 9.95 5.81 -15.00
C PHE A 269 9.59 5.02 -16.26
N ALA A 270 8.49 5.36 -16.93
CA ALA A 270 8.08 4.71 -18.20
C ALA A 270 9.17 4.73 -19.29
N ALA A 271 10.07 5.72 -19.25
CA ALA A 271 11.22 5.83 -20.18
C ALA A 271 12.19 4.63 -20.10
N LEU A 272 12.23 3.88 -19.00
CA LEU A 272 13.06 2.67 -18.87
C LEU A 272 12.72 1.62 -19.95
N ALA A 273 11.45 1.52 -20.36
CA ALA A 273 11.04 0.61 -21.41
C ALA A 273 11.78 0.85 -22.72
N ALA A 274 12.02 2.12 -23.08
CA ALA A 274 12.79 2.49 -24.27
C ALA A 274 14.29 2.18 -24.11
N GLN A 275 14.84 2.37 -22.92
CA GLN A 275 16.26 2.12 -22.65
C GLN A 275 16.63 0.62 -22.75
N VAL A 276 15.70 -0.27 -22.44
CA VAL A 276 15.90 -1.73 -22.56
C VAL A 276 15.34 -2.32 -23.85
N ALA A 277 14.82 -1.50 -24.77
CA ALA A 277 14.11 -1.99 -25.96
C ALA A 277 14.96 -2.88 -26.87
N GLY A 278 16.26 -2.61 -26.98
CA GLY A 278 17.22 -3.36 -27.81
C GLY A 278 17.82 -4.60 -27.14
N LEU A 279 17.51 -4.85 -25.85
CA LEU A 279 18.02 -6.00 -25.12
C LEU A 279 17.14 -7.23 -25.34
N SER A 280 17.72 -8.42 -25.13
CA SER A 280 16.93 -9.66 -25.02
C SER A 280 15.92 -9.55 -23.86
N ASP A 281 14.87 -10.38 -23.86
CA ASP A 281 13.89 -10.35 -22.77
C ASP A 281 14.54 -10.62 -21.40
N ALA A 282 15.50 -11.54 -21.34
CA ALA A 282 16.22 -11.89 -20.13
C ALA A 282 17.11 -10.74 -19.65
N ASP A 283 17.90 -10.15 -20.56
CA ASP A 283 18.81 -9.04 -20.21
C ASP A 283 18.01 -7.78 -19.81
N ALA A 284 16.89 -7.53 -20.50
CA ALA A 284 15.99 -6.43 -20.16
C ALA A 284 15.40 -6.62 -18.76
N ALA A 285 14.89 -7.82 -18.41
CA ALA A 285 14.37 -8.12 -17.11
C ALA A 285 15.45 -8.02 -16.01
N ALA A 286 16.63 -8.56 -16.24
CA ALA A 286 17.77 -8.46 -15.33
C ALA A 286 18.20 -7.01 -15.11
N THR A 287 18.23 -6.18 -16.16
CA THR A 287 18.58 -4.76 -16.09
C THR A 287 17.54 -3.96 -15.29
N LEU A 288 16.24 -4.21 -15.54
CA LEU A 288 15.16 -3.55 -14.80
C LEU A 288 15.18 -3.93 -13.30
N ALA A 289 15.45 -5.21 -12.99
CA ALA A 289 15.62 -5.65 -11.60
C ALA A 289 16.83 -4.99 -10.94
N ALA A 290 17.95 -4.84 -11.68
CA ALA A 290 19.12 -4.11 -11.18
C ALA A 290 18.82 -2.63 -10.93
N CYS A 291 18.00 -1.97 -11.78
CA CYS A 291 17.52 -0.61 -11.54
C CYS A 291 16.72 -0.53 -10.22
N ALA A 292 15.82 -1.50 -9.97
CA ALA A 292 15.04 -1.53 -8.72
C ALA A 292 15.95 -1.68 -7.49
N VAL A 293 16.94 -2.58 -7.54
CA VAL A 293 17.94 -2.76 -6.46
C VAL A 293 18.77 -1.49 -6.26
N ALA A 294 19.22 -0.85 -7.34
CA ALA A 294 19.99 0.39 -7.29
C ALA A 294 19.19 1.55 -6.70
N ALA A 295 17.89 1.63 -7.03
CA ALA A 295 16.95 2.61 -6.46
C ALA A 295 16.80 2.42 -4.94
N VAL A 296 16.69 1.18 -4.47
CA VAL A 296 16.66 0.85 -3.04
C VAL A 296 17.97 1.27 -2.37
N ALA A 297 19.11 0.89 -2.95
CA ALA A 297 20.43 1.25 -2.41
C ALA A 297 20.61 2.77 -2.29
N GLN A 298 20.15 3.52 -3.31
CA GLN A 298 20.14 4.98 -3.26
C GLN A 298 19.19 5.51 -2.19
N GLY A 299 18.01 4.88 -2.03
CA GLY A 299 17.05 5.21 -0.98
C GLY A 299 17.63 5.03 0.42
N LEU A 300 18.40 3.96 0.66
CA LEU A 300 19.05 3.72 1.96
C LEU A 300 20.00 4.85 2.36
N SER A 301 20.64 5.53 1.40
CA SER A 301 21.53 6.65 1.69
C SER A 301 20.82 7.87 2.29
N HIS A 302 19.51 7.97 2.14
CA HIS A 302 18.69 9.03 2.75
C HIS A 302 18.27 8.72 4.19
N LEU A 303 18.50 7.51 4.69
CA LEU A 303 18.17 7.16 6.07
C LEU A 303 19.17 7.80 7.03
N PRO A 304 18.71 8.32 8.20
CA PRO A 304 19.60 8.95 9.20
C PRO A 304 20.63 7.97 9.76
N HIS A 305 20.33 6.67 9.74
CA HIS A 305 21.20 5.58 10.17
C HIS A 305 20.96 4.42 9.21
N PRO A 306 21.69 4.34 8.08
CA PRO A 306 21.56 3.18 7.19
C PRO A 306 21.88 1.89 7.95
N PRO A 307 21.12 0.83 7.70
CA PRO A 307 21.31 -0.46 8.35
C PRO A 307 22.67 -1.09 8.05
#